data_304cdbcb2915360bba56011ea84efb79
#
_entry.id   304cdbcb2915360bba56011ea84efb79
#
_cell.length_a   1.000
_cell.length_b   1.000
_cell.length_c   1.000
_cell.angle_alpha   90.00
_cell.angle_beta   90.00
_cell.angle_gamma   90.00
#
_symmetry.space_group_name_H-M   'P 1'
#
loop_
_entity.id
_entity.type
_entity.pdbx_description
1 polymer ?
#
loop_
_entity_poly.entity_id
_entity_poly.type
_entity_poly.pdbx_seq_one_letter_code
_entity_poly.pdbx_strand_id
1 'polypeptide(L)'
;MVNVVAVAALVVVAIGFLALRAIRGELPSDVELTEQIERLEAMLVPVVEGLQVEYFMDEPGCANLTYPRGDFIDGAPDSCGGSTSYPVPFDDIARADHERIRAALEASQTPIERVGGSFFSDGRIRSVWFMSNHGAPFATSWSLEYDPESIRSAGTFGMITLTPLEGEDDWWFACCAD
;
A
#
# COMPACT_ATOMS: atom_id res chain seq x y z
N MET A 1 41.29 -14.59 -29.48
CA MET A 1 41.42 -13.48 -28.51
C MET A 1 40.06 -12.92 -28.27
N VAL A 2 39.51 -13.10 -27.06
CA VAL A 2 38.22 -12.48 -26.67
C VAL A 2 38.48 -10.97 -26.58
N ASN A 3 37.59 -10.19 -27.20
CA ASN A 3 37.72 -8.73 -27.22
C ASN A 3 37.41 -8.19 -25.84
N VAL A 4 38.41 -7.76 -25.08
CA VAL A 4 38.29 -7.24 -23.69
C VAL A 4 37.22 -6.13 -23.58
N VAL A 5 37.10 -5.30 -24.65
CA VAL A 5 36.08 -4.24 -24.72
C VAL A 5 34.67 -4.81 -24.75
N ALA A 6 34.44 -5.91 -25.44
CA ALA A 6 33.10 -6.56 -25.50
C ALA A 6 32.72 -7.18 -24.19
N VAL A 7 33.67 -7.76 -23.43
CA VAL A 7 33.44 -8.31 -22.10
C VAL A 7 33.14 -7.20 -21.09
N ALA A 8 33.90 -6.10 -21.13
CA ALA A 8 33.65 -4.96 -20.25
C ALA A 8 32.28 -4.31 -20.52
N ALA A 9 31.85 -4.18 -21.77
CA ALA A 9 30.52 -3.67 -22.11
C ALA A 9 29.39 -4.57 -21.61
N LEU A 10 29.54 -5.90 -21.74
CA LEU A 10 28.57 -6.88 -21.22
C LEU A 10 28.46 -6.81 -19.69
N VAL A 11 29.58 -6.65 -18.97
CA VAL A 11 29.57 -6.52 -17.51
C VAL A 11 28.87 -5.24 -17.06
N VAL A 12 29.13 -4.11 -17.74
CA VAL A 12 28.45 -2.83 -17.42
C VAL A 12 26.94 -2.91 -17.67
N VAL A 13 26.52 -3.55 -18.77
CA VAL A 13 25.10 -3.77 -19.07
C VAL A 13 24.44 -4.68 -18.04
N ALA A 14 25.12 -5.76 -17.63
CA ALA A 14 24.61 -6.68 -16.61
C ALA A 14 24.48 -6.02 -15.24
N ILE A 15 25.49 -5.21 -14.83
CA ILE A 15 25.43 -4.44 -13.58
C ILE A 15 24.32 -3.39 -13.63
N GLY A 16 24.18 -2.69 -14.77
CA GLY A 16 23.11 -1.72 -14.99
C GLY A 16 21.71 -2.37 -14.92
N PHE A 17 21.56 -3.55 -15.48
CA PHE A 17 20.28 -4.31 -15.45
C PHE A 17 19.97 -4.82 -14.02
N LEU A 18 20.98 -5.33 -13.30
CA LEU A 18 20.81 -5.75 -11.90
C LEU A 18 20.50 -4.56 -10.99
N ALA A 19 21.14 -3.42 -11.20
CA ALA A 19 20.85 -2.21 -10.46
C ALA A 19 19.45 -1.68 -10.74
N LEU A 20 19.00 -1.69 -12.00
CA LEU A 20 17.64 -1.32 -12.39
C LEU A 20 16.59 -2.26 -11.79
N ARG A 21 16.88 -3.57 -11.73
CA ARG A 21 15.99 -4.56 -11.11
C ARG A 21 15.90 -4.38 -9.59
N ALA A 22 17.03 -4.11 -8.93
CA ALA A 22 17.08 -3.80 -7.51
C ALA A 22 16.36 -2.48 -7.14
N ILE A 23 16.37 -1.48 -8.06
CA ILE A 23 15.68 -0.20 -7.85
C ILE A 23 14.16 -0.33 -8.09
N ARG A 24 13.74 -1.19 -9.03
CA ARG A 24 12.31 -1.38 -9.33
C ARG A 24 11.53 -2.11 -8.25
N GLY A 25 12.19 -2.81 -7.33
CA GLY A 25 11.56 -3.76 -6.43
C GLY A 25 11.02 -4.98 -7.21
N GLU A 26 11.17 -6.17 -6.66
CA GLU A 26 10.50 -7.34 -7.23
C GLU A 26 9.05 -7.34 -6.74
N LEU A 27 8.11 -7.66 -7.63
CA LEU A 27 6.74 -7.93 -7.21
C LEU A 27 6.75 -9.16 -6.31
N PRO A 28 5.92 -9.17 -5.25
CA PRO A 28 5.83 -10.33 -4.38
C PRO A 28 5.34 -11.55 -5.16
N SER A 29 5.83 -12.72 -4.81
CA SER A 29 5.33 -14.00 -5.31
C SER A 29 3.96 -14.33 -4.71
N ASP A 30 3.21 -15.26 -5.31
CA ASP A 30 1.91 -15.67 -4.78
C ASP A 30 1.99 -16.17 -3.34
N VAL A 31 3.06 -16.90 -2.98
CA VAL A 31 3.28 -17.37 -1.60
C VAL A 31 3.48 -16.21 -0.64
N GLU A 32 4.28 -15.21 -1.03
CA GLU A 32 4.49 -14.01 -0.20
C GLU A 32 3.20 -13.19 -0.06
N LEU A 33 2.38 -13.13 -1.12
CA LEU A 33 1.08 -12.46 -1.07
C LEU A 33 0.13 -13.14 -0.08
N THR A 34 -0.01 -14.48 -0.15
CA THR A 34 -0.84 -15.23 0.80
C THR A 34 -0.39 -15.03 2.24
N GLU A 35 0.93 -15.12 2.53
CA GLU A 35 1.44 -14.84 3.87
C GLU A 35 1.17 -13.40 4.35
N GLN A 36 1.21 -12.43 3.44
CA GLN A 36 0.89 -11.04 3.78
C GLN A 36 -0.60 -10.87 4.08
N ILE A 37 -1.47 -11.51 3.30
CA ILE A 37 -2.92 -11.50 3.51
C ILE A 37 -3.27 -12.04 4.90
N GLU A 38 -2.77 -13.23 5.26
CA GLU A 38 -3.00 -13.82 6.59
C GLU A 38 -2.62 -12.86 7.72
N ARG A 39 -1.50 -12.16 7.57
CA ARG A 39 -1.04 -11.18 8.57
C ARG A 39 -1.90 -9.92 8.60
N LEU A 40 -2.33 -9.42 7.44
CA LEU A 40 -3.22 -8.25 7.34
C LEU A 40 -4.57 -8.55 7.97
N GLU A 41 -5.17 -9.71 7.67
CA GLU A 41 -6.44 -10.16 8.25
C GLU A 41 -6.35 -10.32 9.78
N ALA A 42 -5.26 -10.88 10.26
CA ALA A 42 -5.09 -11.09 11.69
C ALA A 42 -4.84 -9.78 12.48
N MET A 43 -4.12 -8.84 11.91
CA MET A 43 -3.58 -7.69 12.66
C MET A 43 -4.21 -6.35 12.26
N LEU A 44 -4.40 -6.10 10.96
CA LEU A 44 -4.73 -4.77 10.47
C LEU A 44 -6.20 -4.61 10.10
N VAL A 45 -6.80 -5.57 9.40
CA VAL A 45 -8.21 -5.51 8.98
C VAL A 45 -9.14 -5.23 10.15
N PRO A 46 -9.02 -5.90 11.35
CA PRO A 46 -9.88 -5.62 12.49
C PRO A 46 -9.71 -4.19 13.05
N VAL A 47 -8.52 -3.61 12.94
CA VAL A 47 -8.27 -2.24 13.41
C VAL A 47 -8.87 -1.24 12.43
N VAL A 48 -8.68 -1.47 11.12
CA VAL A 48 -9.25 -0.63 10.05
C VAL A 48 -10.77 -0.64 10.11
N GLU A 49 -11.39 -1.81 10.27
CA GLU A 49 -12.84 -1.94 10.41
C GLU A 49 -13.35 -1.28 11.68
N GLY A 50 -12.74 -1.57 12.83
CA GLY A 50 -13.16 -1.03 14.12
C GLY A 50 -13.08 0.49 14.23
N LEU A 51 -12.15 1.13 13.51
CA LEU A 51 -12.00 2.57 13.41
C LEU A 51 -12.70 3.17 12.18
N GLN A 52 -13.10 2.37 11.21
CA GLN A 52 -13.62 2.77 9.89
C GLN A 52 -12.65 3.71 9.18
N VAL A 53 -11.41 3.27 9.01
CA VAL A 53 -10.32 4.06 8.42
C VAL A 53 -10.57 4.26 6.94
N GLU A 54 -10.89 5.50 6.54
CA GLU A 54 -11.06 5.88 5.12
C GLU A 54 -9.71 6.15 4.45
N TYR A 55 -8.76 6.70 5.21
CA TYR A 55 -7.39 6.90 4.73
C TYR A 55 -6.41 6.95 5.91
N PHE A 56 -5.27 6.29 5.75
CA PHE A 56 -4.12 6.35 6.66
C PHE A 56 -2.82 6.43 5.86
N MET A 57 -1.91 7.28 6.32
CA MET A 57 -0.55 7.41 5.81
C MET A 57 0.35 7.87 6.96
N ASP A 58 1.54 7.26 7.03
CA ASP A 58 2.59 7.65 7.97
C ASP A 58 3.93 7.67 7.25
N GLU A 59 4.28 8.82 6.69
CA GLU A 59 5.51 9.04 5.93
C GLU A 59 6.37 10.12 6.59
N PRO A 60 7.68 10.15 6.35
CA PRO A 60 8.54 11.20 6.89
C PRO A 60 8.03 12.60 6.54
N GLY A 61 7.60 13.34 7.56
CA GLY A 61 7.08 14.70 7.44
C GLY A 61 5.59 14.82 7.15
N CYS A 62 4.85 13.69 7.07
CA CYS A 62 3.39 13.71 6.97
C CYS A 62 2.75 12.48 7.61
N ALA A 63 1.90 12.71 8.60
CA ALA A 63 0.94 11.73 9.10
C ALA A 63 -0.48 12.18 8.73
N ASN A 64 -1.28 11.26 8.19
CA ASN A 64 -2.67 11.54 7.83
C ASN A 64 -3.58 10.40 8.31
N LEU A 65 -4.72 10.77 8.90
CA LEU A 65 -5.78 9.85 9.30
C LEU A 65 -7.15 10.47 9.00
N THR A 66 -7.86 9.85 8.06
CA THR A 66 -9.26 10.17 7.75
C THR A 66 -10.15 9.02 8.20
N TYR A 67 -11.16 9.32 9.01
CA TYR A 67 -12.12 8.36 9.55
C TYR A 67 -13.38 9.12 10.05
N PRO A 68 -14.45 8.51 10.57
CA PRO A 68 -15.71 9.19 10.89
C PRO A 68 -15.60 10.38 11.85
N ARG A 69 -14.51 10.48 12.63
CA ARG A 69 -14.28 11.65 13.51
C ARG A 69 -13.73 12.87 12.80
N GLY A 70 -13.19 12.73 11.60
CA GLY A 70 -12.65 13.83 10.81
C GLY A 70 -11.43 13.46 9.97
N ASP A 71 -10.86 14.50 9.37
CA ASP A 71 -9.65 14.44 8.56
C ASP A 71 -8.51 15.12 9.32
N PHE A 72 -7.57 14.33 9.82
CA PHE A 72 -6.48 14.77 10.70
C PHE A 72 -5.16 14.69 9.97
N ILE A 73 -4.38 15.77 10.03
CA ILE A 73 -3.06 15.83 9.40
C ILE A 73 -2.05 16.45 10.38
N ASP A 74 -0.88 15.81 10.47
CA ASP A 74 0.30 16.36 11.14
C ASP A 74 1.45 16.38 10.13
N GLY A 75 1.88 17.59 9.76
CA GLY A 75 2.92 17.79 8.75
C GLY A 75 2.70 19.04 7.92
N ALA A 76 3.69 19.36 7.08
CA ALA A 76 3.56 20.48 6.15
C ALA A 76 2.61 20.12 5.01
N PRO A 77 1.71 21.01 4.56
CA PRO A 77 0.76 20.74 3.48
C PRO A 77 1.45 20.20 2.20
N ASP A 78 2.62 20.73 1.88
CA ASP A 78 3.39 20.30 0.69
C ASP A 78 3.94 18.87 0.82
N SER A 79 4.11 18.37 2.05
CA SER A 79 4.60 17.01 2.33
C SER A 79 3.45 15.99 2.30
N CYS A 80 2.22 16.45 2.54
CA CYS A 80 1.02 15.60 2.64
C CYS A 80 0.19 15.52 1.36
N GLY A 81 0.78 15.80 0.20
CA GLY A 81 0.12 15.60 -1.10
C GLY A 81 -1.01 16.58 -1.41
N GLY A 82 -1.04 17.75 -0.75
CA GLY A 82 -1.92 18.86 -1.14
C GLY A 82 -3.41 18.56 -0.97
N SER A 83 -3.84 18.01 0.17
CA SER A 83 -5.26 17.90 0.48
C SER A 83 -5.92 19.28 0.42
N THR A 84 -6.96 19.42 -0.41
CA THR A 84 -7.74 20.67 -0.54
C THR A 84 -8.71 20.88 0.62
N SER A 85 -8.83 19.91 1.50
CA SER A 85 -9.62 19.99 2.75
C SER A 85 -8.83 20.77 3.79
N TYR A 86 -9.53 21.48 4.68
CA TYR A 86 -8.91 22.15 5.81
C TYR A 86 -8.55 21.07 6.88
N PRO A 87 -7.33 20.55 6.88
CA PRO A 87 -6.97 19.49 7.80
C PRO A 87 -6.97 20.02 9.24
N VAL A 88 -7.43 19.17 10.14
CA VAL A 88 -7.40 19.44 11.58
C VAL A 88 -6.14 18.82 12.16
N PRO A 89 -5.38 19.52 13.00
CA PRO A 89 -4.27 18.90 13.74
C PRO A 89 -4.77 17.72 14.59
N PHE A 90 -3.93 16.71 14.75
CA PHE A 90 -4.26 15.56 15.60
C PHE A 90 -4.58 16.01 17.03
N ASP A 91 -5.77 15.66 17.51
CA ASP A 91 -6.09 15.66 18.94
C ASP A 91 -5.52 14.37 19.60
N ASP A 92 -5.63 14.28 20.92
CA ASP A 92 -5.08 13.13 21.67
C ASP A 92 -5.73 11.79 21.26
N ILE A 93 -7.00 11.80 20.88
CA ILE A 93 -7.73 10.58 20.47
C ILE A 93 -7.29 10.19 19.06
N ALA A 94 -7.27 11.12 18.10
CA ALA A 94 -6.82 10.84 16.74
C ALA A 94 -5.36 10.38 16.72
N ARG A 95 -4.52 10.92 17.59
CA ARG A 95 -3.13 10.49 17.76
C ARG A 95 -3.05 9.06 18.29
N ALA A 96 -3.85 8.72 19.29
CA ALA A 96 -3.91 7.35 19.82
C ALA A 96 -4.43 6.34 18.77
N ASP A 97 -5.43 6.73 17.98
CA ASP A 97 -5.97 5.90 16.89
C ASP A 97 -4.94 5.71 15.76
N HIS A 98 -4.22 6.77 15.39
CA HIS A 98 -3.11 6.70 14.43
C HIS A 98 -2.01 5.75 14.89
N GLU A 99 -1.56 5.87 16.13
CA GLU A 99 -0.57 4.99 16.75
C GLU A 99 -1.04 3.53 16.79
N ARG A 100 -2.33 3.29 17.00
CA ARG A 100 -2.92 1.96 16.98
C ARG A 100 -2.84 1.32 15.60
N ILE A 101 -3.11 2.08 14.53
CA ILE A 101 -2.99 1.61 13.15
C ILE A 101 -1.51 1.33 12.83
N ARG A 102 -0.61 2.26 13.19
CA ARG A 102 0.83 2.10 13.01
C ARG A 102 1.36 0.83 13.70
N ALA A 103 0.98 0.61 14.96
CA ALA A 103 1.36 -0.59 15.69
C ALA A 103 0.84 -1.88 15.04
N ALA A 104 -0.36 -1.87 14.46
CA ALA A 104 -0.90 -3.02 13.74
C ALA A 104 -0.14 -3.27 12.42
N LEU A 105 0.25 -2.21 11.69
CA LEU A 105 1.11 -2.30 10.52
C LEU A 105 2.48 -2.88 10.86
N GLU A 106 3.13 -2.37 11.90
CA GLU A 106 4.42 -2.89 12.38
C GLU A 106 4.31 -4.36 12.79
N ALA A 107 3.23 -4.74 13.49
CA ALA A 107 3.00 -6.13 13.93
C ALA A 107 2.74 -7.07 12.74
N SER A 108 2.11 -6.60 11.68
CA SER A 108 1.87 -7.39 10.47
C SER A 108 3.16 -7.73 9.71
N GLN A 109 4.23 -6.96 9.90
CA GLN A 109 5.50 -7.12 9.19
C GLN A 109 5.34 -7.13 7.66
N THR A 110 4.34 -6.43 7.16
CA THR A 110 4.09 -6.24 5.72
C THR A 110 4.73 -4.93 5.25
N PRO A 111 5.09 -4.80 3.96
CA PRO A 111 5.65 -3.56 3.42
C PRO A 111 4.56 -2.52 3.09
N ILE A 112 3.45 -2.53 3.81
CA ILE A 112 2.34 -1.60 3.61
C ILE A 112 2.64 -0.28 4.31
N GLU A 113 2.44 0.83 3.61
CA GLU A 113 2.68 2.18 4.12
C GLU A 113 1.41 3.02 4.13
N ARG A 114 0.44 2.68 3.28
CA ARG A 114 -0.83 3.40 3.17
C ARG A 114 -2.00 2.44 3.19
N VAL A 115 -3.06 2.88 3.81
CA VAL A 115 -4.33 2.15 3.88
C VAL A 115 -5.45 3.10 3.48
N GLY A 116 -6.37 2.62 2.69
CA GLY A 116 -7.59 3.35 2.40
C GLY A 116 -8.78 2.43 2.36
N GLY A 117 -9.93 2.93 2.80
CA GLY A 117 -11.12 2.12 2.91
C GLY A 117 -12.39 2.85 2.52
N SER A 118 -13.39 2.07 2.20
CA SER A 118 -14.76 2.51 2.08
C SER A 118 -15.67 1.58 2.88
N PHE A 119 -16.69 2.14 3.50
CA PHE A 119 -17.55 1.44 4.42
C PHE A 119 -19.01 1.61 4.01
N PHE A 120 -19.84 0.65 4.36
CA PHE A 120 -21.28 0.79 4.31
C PHE A 120 -21.78 1.68 5.45
N SER A 121 -23.02 2.16 5.35
CA SER A 121 -23.63 2.99 6.39
C SER A 121 -23.80 2.30 7.74
N ASP A 122 -23.70 0.98 7.80
CA ASP A 122 -23.72 0.16 9.02
C ASP A 122 -22.32 -0.10 9.60
N GLY A 123 -21.26 0.45 8.97
CA GLY A 123 -19.88 0.36 9.41
C GLY A 123 -19.11 -0.86 8.90
N ARG A 124 -19.75 -1.79 8.19
CA ARG A 124 -19.06 -2.93 7.58
C ARG A 124 -18.12 -2.45 6.47
N ILE A 125 -17.01 -3.15 6.28
CA ILE A 125 -16.11 -2.94 5.17
C ILE A 125 -16.86 -3.18 3.85
N ARG A 126 -16.77 -2.21 2.95
CA ARG A 126 -17.14 -2.35 1.54
C ARG A 126 -15.93 -2.75 0.72
N SER A 127 -14.82 -2.04 0.90
CA SER A 127 -13.52 -2.42 0.35
C SER A 127 -12.41 -1.70 1.11
N VAL A 128 -11.25 -2.35 1.24
CA VAL A 128 -10.04 -1.75 1.80
C VAL A 128 -8.87 -2.06 0.88
N TRP A 129 -8.02 -1.08 0.61
CA TRP A 129 -6.77 -1.27 -0.10
C TRP A 129 -5.59 -0.99 0.81
N PHE A 130 -4.55 -1.78 0.65
CA PHE A 130 -3.30 -1.75 1.39
C PHE A 130 -2.17 -1.55 0.39
N MET A 131 -1.57 -0.37 0.37
CA MET A 131 -0.58 0.01 -0.63
C MET A 131 0.83 -0.09 -0.08
N SER A 132 1.68 -0.78 -0.84
CA SER A 132 3.12 -0.75 -0.68
C SER A 132 3.71 0.36 -1.55
N ASN A 133 4.49 1.24 -0.93
CA ASN A 133 5.22 2.29 -1.65
C ASN A 133 6.71 2.13 -1.33
N HIS A 134 7.48 1.62 -2.28
CA HIS A 134 8.91 1.38 -2.06
C HIS A 134 9.77 2.66 -2.02
N GLY A 135 9.15 3.85 -1.91
CA GLY A 135 9.85 5.12 -1.67
C GLY A 135 10.84 5.55 -2.76
N ALA A 136 11.08 4.74 -3.75
CA ALA A 136 11.98 5.04 -4.86
C ALA A 136 11.19 5.58 -6.06
N PRO A 137 11.68 6.62 -6.75
CA PRO A 137 10.95 7.29 -7.85
C PRO A 137 10.66 6.39 -9.06
N PHE A 138 11.16 5.16 -9.07
CA PHE A 138 10.94 4.16 -10.12
C PHE A 138 10.51 2.79 -9.56
N ALA A 139 10.19 2.71 -8.26
CA ALA A 139 9.70 1.47 -7.67
C ALA A 139 8.28 1.18 -8.13
N THR A 140 8.00 -0.08 -8.37
CA THR A 140 6.67 -0.54 -8.72
C THR A 140 5.80 -0.53 -7.46
N SER A 141 4.86 0.41 -7.38
CA SER A 141 3.84 0.40 -6.34
C SER A 141 2.82 -0.69 -6.66
N TRP A 142 2.41 -1.43 -5.65
CA TRP A 142 1.34 -2.41 -5.74
C TRP A 142 0.43 -2.29 -4.53
N SER A 143 -0.77 -2.82 -4.63
CA SER A 143 -1.68 -2.90 -3.50
C SER A 143 -2.37 -4.25 -3.42
N LEU A 144 -2.72 -4.62 -2.19
CA LEU A 144 -3.69 -5.66 -1.91
C LEU A 144 -5.03 -4.97 -1.64
N GLU A 145 -6.10 -5.52 -2.21
CA GLU A 145 -7.44 -5.01 -2.00
C GLU A 145 -8.32 -6.10 -1.40
N TYR A 146 -8.90 -5.81 -0.26
CA TYR A 146 -9.87 -6.64 0.44
C TYR A 146 -11.29 -6.20 0.09
N ASP A 147 -12.08 -7.08 -0.51
CA ASP A 147 -13.44 -6.83 -0.98
C ASP A 147 -14.37 -7.98 -0.60
N PRO A 148 -14.80 -8.05 0.69
CA PRO A 148 -15.57 -9.19 1.21
C PRO A 148 -16.97 -9.34 0.60
N GLU A 149 -17.46 -8.33 -0.10
CA GLU A 149 -18.74 -8.39 -0.81
C GLU A 149 -18.57 -8.74 -2.30
N SER A 150 -17.32 -8.98 -2.76
CA SER A 150 -16.98 -9.35 -4.14
C SER A 150 -17.59 -8.40 -5.20
N ILE A 151 -17.59 -7.09 -4.89
CA ILE A 151 -18.20 -6.06 -5.74
C ILE A 151 -17.32 -5.78 -6.97
N ARG A 152 -16.02 -6.07 -6.84
CA ARG A 152 -15.03 -5.79 -7.88
C ARG A 152 -15.05 -6.84 -8.98
N SER A 153 -14.54 -6.46 -10.14
CA SER A 153 -14.31 -7.35 -11.27
C SER A 153 -12.88 -7.22 -11.75
N ALA A 154 -12.31 -8.33 -12.16
CA ALA A 154 -11.00 -8.35 -12.80
C ALA A 154 -10.98 -7.46 -14.05
N GLY A 155 -9.88 -6.73 -14.24
CA GLY A 155 -9.73 -5.87 -15.41
C GLY A 155 -8.58 -4.88 -15.28
N THR A 156 -8.34 -4.18 -16.36
CA THR A 156 -7.35 -3.12 -16.43
C THR A 156 -8.04 -1.76 -16.41
N PHE A 157 -7.67 -0.92 -15.47
CA PHE A 157 -8.22 0.41 -15.27
C PHE A 157 -7.08 1.45 -15.42
N GLY A 158 -6.92 1.99 -16.63
CA GLY A 158 -5.81 2.87 -16.94
C GLY A 158 -4.46 2.13 -16.90
N MET A 159 -3.60 2.49 -15.94
CA MET A 159 -2.28 1.84 -15.74
C MET A 159 -2.27 0.83 -14.59
N ILE A 160 -3.43 0.39 -14.12
CA ILE A 160 -3.55 -0.57 -13.01
C ILE A 160 -4.31 -1.79 -13.52
N THR A 161 -3.75 -2.97 -13.28
CA THR A 161 -4.41 -4.25 -13.50
C THR A 161 -4.83 -4.82 -12.14
N LEU A 162 -6.11 -5.17 -12.02
CA LEU A 162 -6.70 -5.80 -10.86
C LEU A 162 -6.90 -7.29 -11.15
N THR A 163 -6.25 -8.13 -10.36
CA THR A 163 -6.24 -9.59 -10.54
C THR A 163 -6.73 -10.27 -9.25
N PRO A 164 -7.72 -11.19 -9.32
CA PRO A 164 -8.10 -11.98 -8.17
C PRO A 164 -6.95 -12.89 -7.75
N LEU A 165 -6.78 -13.09 -6.46
CA LEU A 165 -5.77 -13.99 -5.93
C LEU A 165 -6.34 -15.40 -5.81
N GLU A 166 -5.61 -16.39 -6.33
CA GLU A 166 -6.05 -17.79 -6.32
C GLU A 166 -6.08 -18.33 -4.88
N GLY A 167 -7.25 -18.80 -4.46
CA GLY A 167 -7.46 -19.34 -3.11
C GLY A 167 -7.86 -18.31 -2.05
N GLU A 168 -7.91 -17.02 -2.41
CA GLU A 168 -8.25 -15.91 -1.52
C GLU A 168 -9.46 -15.15 -2.09
N ASP A 169 -10.67 -15.67 -1.85
CA ASP A 169 -11.90 -15.24 -2.55
C ASP A 169 -12.22 -13.74 -2.38
N ASP A 170 -11.81 -13.12 -1.27
CA ASP A 170 -12.09 -11.72 -0.95
C ASP A 170 -10.94 -10.77 -1.28
N TRP A 171 -9.83 -11.30 -1.85
CA TRP A 171 -8.62 -10.52 -2.07
C TRP A 171 -8.24 -10.37 -3.53
N TRP A 172 -7.71 -9.19 -3.83
CA TRP A 172 -7.26 -8.79 -5.15
C TRP A 172 -5.87 -8.19 -5.08
N PHE A 173 -5.08 -8.47 -6.11
CA PHE A 173 -3.78 -7.83 -6.31
C PHE A 173 -3.91 -6.76 -7.39
N ALA A 174 -3.47 -5.54 -7.08
CA ALA A 174 -3.45 -4.43 -8.01
C ALA A 174 -2.02 -3.97 -8.26
N CYS A 175 -1.62 -3.98 -9.52
CA CYS A 175 -0.32 -3.47 -9.96
C CYS A 175 -0.43 -2.78 -11.31
N CYS A 176 0.74 -2.30 -11.78
CA CYS A 176 0.91 -1.69 -13.09
C CYS A 176 0.36 -2.57 -14.23
N ALA A 177 -0.34 -1.95 -15.19
CA ALA A 177 -0.65 -2.58 -16.47
C ALA A 177 0.65 -2.69 -17.30
N ASP A 178 0.84 -3.84 -17.95
CA ASP A 178 1.93 -4.08 -18.91
C ASP A 178 1.83 -3.19 -20.15
#